data_6ad434be8530cba2fd27a74526ddaa6c
#
_entry.id   6ad434be8530cba2fd27a74526ddaa6c
#
_cell.length_a   1.000
_cell.length_b   1.000
_cell.length_c   1.000
_cell.angle_alpha   90.00
_cell.angle_beta   90.00
_cell.angle_gamma   90.00
#
_symmetry.space_group_name_H-M   'P 1'
#
loop_
_entity.id
_entity.type
_entity.pdbx_description
1 polymer ?
#
loop_
_entity_poly.entity_id
_entity_poly.type
_entity_poly.pdbx_seq_one_letter_code
_entity_poly.pdbx_strand_id
1 'polypeptide(L)'
;NLSLGFTLARNSTDNPIFPRKGSDFSASVHLTPPYSLFSDKDYATYGKNDYDEAASVYNWIEYHKWKFKAKTYTALTGGAKCPVIMTRAEFGLLGHYNKYKKSPFETFYMGGDGMTGYSTSYASETIALRGYENGSLTPYGSEGYAYIRLGAELRYPLMLENSTSIYALGFIEGGN
;
A
#
# COMPACT_ATOMS: atom_id res chain seq x y z
N ASN A 1 6.50 16.17 -12.26
CA ASN A 1 7.38 15.54 -11.27
C ASN A 1 8.21 14.46 -11.93
N LEU A 2 9.45 14.32 -11.50
CA LEU A 2 10.35 13.24 -11.92
C LEU A 2 10.54 12.31 -10.73
N SER A 3 10.23 11.03 -10.90
CA SER A 3 10.48 10.01 -9.88
C SER A 3 11.17 8.81 -10.50
N LEU A 4 12.07 8.20 -9.77
CA LEU A 4 12.73 6.95 -10.11
C LEU A 4 12.11 5.84 -9.26
N GLY A 5 11.54 4.84 -9.92
CA GLY A 5 10.96 3.66 -9.27
C GLY A 5 11.81 2.43 -9.49
N PHE A 6 12.02 1.67 -8.42
CA PHE A 6 12.65 0.35 -8.46
C PHE A 6 11.74 -0.65 -7.78
N THR A 7 11.49 -1.78 -8.42
CA THR A 7 10.64 -2.85 -7.87
C THR A 7 11.35 -4.19 -8.01
N LEU A 8 11.45 -4.89 -6.89
CA LEU A 8 11.86 -6.29 -6.82
C LEU A 8 10.63 -7.14 -6.51
N ALA A 9 10.32 -8.09 -7.37
CA ALA A 9 9.20 -8.99 -7.17
C ALA A 9 9.62 -10.45 -7.41
N ARG A 10 9.05 -11.35 -6.62
CA ARG A 10 9.20 -12.80 -6.77
C ARG A 10 7.85 -13.46 -6.51
N ASN A 11 7.44 -14.27 -7.45
CA ASN A 11 6.29 -15.16 -7.30
C ASN A 11 6.73 -16.61 -7.47
N SER A 12 6.46 -17.45 -6.48
CA SER A 12 6.75 -18.88 -6.47
C SER A 12 5.51 -19.72 -6.16
N THR A 13 4.32 -19.15 -6.39
CA THR A 13 3.06 -19.86 -6.18
C THR A 13 2.87 -20.97 -7.22
N ASP A 14 2.33 -22.10 -6.77
CA ASP A 14 2.09 -23.27 -7.60
C ASP A 14 0.88 -23.13 -8.55
N ASN A 15 -0.07 -22.28 -8.21
CA ASN A 15 -1.28 -22.02 -9.00
C ASN A 15 -1.73 -20.57 -8.88
N PRO A 16 -2.12 -19.92 -9.99
CA PRO A 16 -2.53 -18.50 -9.94
C PRO A 16 -3.91 -18.29 -9.31
N ILE A 17 -4.84 -19.25 -9.40
CA ILE A 17 -6.23 -19.10 -8.94
C ILE A 17 -6.37 -19.57 -7.49
N PHE A 18 -5.90 -20.76 -7.18
CA PHE A 18 -5.94 -21.35 -5.85
C PHE A 18 -4.54 -21.84 -5.46
N PRO A 19 -3.63 -20.95 -5.04
CA PRO A 19 -2.31 -21.33 -4.58
C PRO A 19 -2.40 -22.19 -3.32
N ARG A 20 -1.67 -23.30 -3.31
CA ARG A 20 -1.55 -24.21 -2.17
C ARG A 20 -0.21 -24.06 -1.46
N LYS A 21 0.82 -23.71 -2.22
CA LYS A 21 2.19 -23.57 -1.74
C LYS A 21 2.87 -22.39 -2.42
N GLY A 22 3.86 -21.87 -1.75
CA GLY A 22 4.71 -20.83 -2.29
C GLY A 22 4.48 -19.47 -1.68
N SER A 23 5.10 -18.48 -2.27
CA SER A 23 5.04 -17.09 -1.79
C SER A 23 5.00 -16.12 -2.96
N ASP A 24 4.34 -15.02 -2.72
CA ASP A 24 4.31 -13.84 -3.58
C ASP A 24 4.85 -12.66 -2.76
N PHE A 25 5.92 -12.09 -3.23
CA PHE A 25 6.68 -11.07 -2.55
C PHE A 25 6.97 -9.93 -3.50
N SER A 26 6.78 -8.71 -3.04
CA SER A 26 7.23 -7.52 -3.77
C SER A 26 7.74 -6.44 -2.81
N ALA A 27 8.83 -5.82 -3.19
CA ALA A 27 9.37 -4.63 -2.54
C ALA A 27 9.56 -3.55 -3.60
N SER A 28 9.05 -2.38 -3.37
CA SER A 28 9.20 -1.24 -4.27
C SER A 28 9.64 0.01 -3.53
N VAL A 29 10.49 0.78 -4.20
CA VAL A 29 10.94 2.08 -3.75
C VAL A 29 10.74 3.09 -4.87
N HIS A 30 10.18 4.24 -4.55
CA HIS A 30 10.05 5.38 -5.43
C HIS A 30 10.76 6.57 -4.80
N LEU A 31 11.67 7.16 -5.54
CA LEU A 31 12.49 8.27 -5.07
C LEU A 31 12.33 9.45 -6.04
N THR A 32 12.13 10.63 -5.49
CA THR A 32 12.26 11.87 -6.26
C THR A 32 13.60 12.52 -5.94
N PRO A 33 14.15 13.35 -6.82
CA PRO A 33 15.32 14.16 -6.47
C PRO A 33 15.01 15.05 -5.26
N PRO A 34 15.95 15.22 -4.32
CA PRO A 34 15.80 16.07 -3.16
C PRO A 34 15.97 17.55 -3.54
N TYR A 35 14.99 18.11 -4.21
CA TYR A 35 15.06 19.48 -4.76
C TYR A 35 15.32 20.55 -3.68
N SER A 36 14.84 20.31 -2.44
CA SER A 36 15.07 21.23 -1.33
C SER A 36 16.55 21.35 -0.93
N LEU A 37 17.36 20.32 -1.18
CA LEU A 37 18.79 20.35 -0.89
C LEU A 37 19.60 21.19 -1.91
N PHE A 38 19.02 21.42 -3.08
CA PHE A 38 19.64 22.22 -4.16
C PHE A 38 19.05 23.64 -4.25
N SER A 39 18.19 24.00 -3.32
CA SER A 39 17.53 25.31 -3.27
C SER A 39 18.00 26.09 -2.06
N ASP A 40 18.41 27.34 -2.26
CA ASP A 40 18.79 28.27 -1.18
C ASP A 40 17.60 28.81 -0.39
N LYS A 41 16.39 28.23 -0.55
CA LYS A 41 15.17 28.68 0.11
C LYS A 41 15.07 28.06 1.52
N ASP A 42 14.82 28.92 2.50
CA ASP A 42 14.45 28.48 3.86
C ASP A 42 12.97 28.11 3.93
N TYR A 43 12.64 26.85 3.71
CA TYR A 43 11.26 26.35 3.77
C TYR A 43 10.63 26.43 5.16
N ALA A 44 11.36 26.79 6.21
CA ALA A 44 10.78 27.02 7.53
C ALA A 44 9.95 28.30 7.58
N THR A 45 10.32 29.30 6.80
CA THR A 45 9.66 30.61 6.68
C THR A 45 8.98 30.83 5.33
N TYR A 46 9.46 30.15 4.28
CA TYR A 46 8.97 30.27 2.92
C TYR A 46 7.51 29.79 2.79
N GLY A 47 6.67 30.58 2.18
CA GLY A 47 5.26 30.24 1.94
C GLY A 47 4.31 30.53 3.11
N LYS A 48 4.78 31.14 4.21
CA LYS A 48 3.91 31.47 5.36
C LYS A 48 3.20 32.79 5.22
N ASN A 49 3.77 33.75 4.52
CA ASN A 49 3.30 35.13 4.46
C ASN A 49 2.76 35.52 3.08
N ASP A 50 2.90 34.69 2.07
CA ASP A 50 2.48 34.99 0.71
C ASP A 50 1.82 33.75 0.10
N TYR A 51 0.64 33.96 -0.52
CA TYR A 51 -0.13 32.87 -1.15
C TYR A 51 0.59 32.28 -2.38
N ASP A 52 1.25 33.10 -3.17
CA ASP A 52 2.00 32.65 -4.36
C ASP A 52 3.24 31.83 -3.95
N GLU A 53 3.91 32.21 -2.86
CA GLU A 53 4.99 31.44 -2.29
C GLU A 53 4.48 30.10 -1.73
N ALA A 54 3.33 30.10 -1.04
CA ALA A 54 2.72 28.87 -0.52
C ALA A 54 2.37 27.88 -1.64
N ALA A 55 1.82 28.38 -2.75
CA ALA A 55 1.56 27.56 -3.94
C ALA A 55 2.84 27.02 -4.57
N SER A 56 3.91 27.80 -4.56
CA SER A 56 5.20 27.42 -5.18
C SER A 56 5.99 26.37 -4.38
N VAL A 57 5.66 26.16 -3.09
CA VAL A 57 6.27 25.10 -2.28
C VAL A 57 6.07 23.71 -2.93
N TYR A 58 4.93 23.52 -3.61
CA TYR A 58 4.56 22.25 -4.23
C TYR A 58 4.97 22.12 -5.70
N ASN A 59 5.67 23.08 -6.26
CA ASN A 59 6.08 23.05 -7.68
C ASN A 59 7.01 21.88 -8.01
N TRP A 60 7.87 21.48 -7.08
CA TRP A 60 8.79 20.37 -7.21
C TRP A 60 8.62 19.44 -6.01
N ILE A 61 7.63 18.55 -6.09
CA ILE A 61 7.34 17.60 -5.03
C ILE A 61 8.52 16.66 -4.82
N GLU A 62 8.89 16.48 -3.56
CA GLU A 62 9.96 15.58 -3.17
C GLU A 62 9.48 14.58 -2.12
N TYR A 63 9.78 13.31 -2.33
CA TYR A 63 9.45 12.23 -1.41
C TYR A 63 10.31 11.00 -1.65
N HIS A 64 10.32 10.11 -0.69
CA HIS A 64 10.72 8.73 -0.87
C HIS A 64 9.60 7.81 -0.36
N LYS A 65 9.13 6.91 -1.20
CA LYS A 65 8.04 5.99 -0.91
C LYS A 65 8.53 4.56 -0.95
N TRP A 66 8.31 3.84 0.13
CA TRP A 66 8.72 2.45 0.30
C TRP A 66 7.48 1.61 0.47
N LYS A 67 7.40 0.50 -0.25
CA LYS A 67 6.31 -0.46 -0.11
C LYS A 67 6.85 -1.86 -0.10
N PHE A 68 6.30 -2.65 0.79
CA PHE A 68 6.58 -4.06 0.95
C PHE A 68 5.27 -4.82 1.00
N LYS A 69 5.15 -5.88 0.19
CA LYS A 69 4.01 -6.78 0.20
C LYS A 69 4.51 -8.21 0.17
N ALA A 70 3.99 -9.03 1.06
CA ALA A 70 4.29 -10.45 1.11
C ALA A 70 3.01 -11.24 1.33
N LYS A 71 2.87 -12.34 0.60
CA LYS A 71 1.83 -13.35 0.81
C LYS A 71 2.50 -14.71 0.82
N THR A 72 2.10 -15.57 1.73
CA THR A 72 2.55 -16.96 1.75
C THR A 72 1.35 -17.90 1.77
N TYR A 73 1.53 -19.06 1.17
CA TYR A 73 0.51 -20.09 1.07
C TYR A 73 1.08 -21.40 1.60
N THR A 74 0.36 -22.00 2.54
CA THR A 74 0.75 -23.24 3.20
C THR A 74 -0.43 -24.21 3.21
N ALA A 75 -0.29 -25.32 2.50
CA ALA A 75 -1.24 -26.42 2.54
C ALA A 75 -1.15 -27.14 3.90
N LEU A 76 -2.28 -27.32 4.57
CA LEU A 76 -2.34 -27.95 5.90
C LEU A 76 -2.30 -29.49 5.82
N THR A 77 -2.82 -30.05 4.74
CA THR A 77 -2.87 -31.51 4.53
C THR A 77 -2.46 -31.85 3.12
N GLY A 78 -2.19 -33.14 2.86
CA GLY A 78 -2.04 -33.65 1.50
C GLY A 78 -3.38 -33.94 0.84
N GLY A 79 -3.44 -33.89 -0.50
CA GLY A 79 -4.62 -34.27 -1.26
C GLY A 79 -5.26 -33.15 -2.08
N ALA A 80 -6.27 -33.50 -2.85
CA ALA A 80 -6.92 -32.59 -3.80
C ALA A 80 -7.77 -31.50 -3.09
N LYS A 81 -8.43 -31.85 -2.01
CA LYS A 81 -9.26 -30.94 -1.18
C LYS A 81 -8.52 -30.56 0.09
N CYS A 82 -7.40 -29.91 -0.04
CA CYS A 82 -6.53 -29.50 1.06
C CYS A 82 -6.89 -28.09 1.55
N PRO A 83 -7.14 -27.88 2.84
CA PRO A 83 -7.21 -26.54 3.41
C PRO A 83 -5.87 -25.83 3.28
N VAL A 84 -5.90 -24.54 2.96
CA VAL A 84 -4.71 -23.71 2.77
C VAL A 84 -4.78 -22.51 3.70
N ILE A 85 -3.72 -22.27 4.43
CA ILE A 85 -3.53 -21.00 5.14
C ILE A 85 -2.77 -20.06 4.21
N MET A 86 -3.36 -18.89 3.96
CA MET A 86 -2.69 -17.75 3.36
C MET A 86 -2.40 -16.72 4.44
N THR A 87 -1.16 -16.25 4.52
CA THR A 87 -0.80 -15.11 5.35
C THR A 87 -0.37 -13.95 4.47
N ARG A 88 -0.68 -12.75 4.93
CA ARG A 88 -0.38 -11.49 4.25
C ARG A 88 0.27 -10.52 5.21
N ALA A 89 1.33 -9.87 4.74
CA ALA A 89 1.95 -8.73 5.41
C ALA A 89 2.21 -7.64 4.36
N GLU A 90 1.72 -6.44 4.63
CA GLU A 90 1.94 -5.27 3.80
C GLU A 90 2.41 -4.11 4.67
N PHE A 91 3.36 -3.38 4.18
CA PHE A 91 3.92 -2.20 4.84
C PHE A 91 4.17 -1.11 3.81
N GLY A 92 3.85 0.11 4.13
CA GLY A 92 4.16 1.28 3.33
C GLY A 92 4.66 2.44 4.19
N LEU A 93 5.60 3.17 3.64
CA LEU A 93 6.17 4.36 4.25
C LEU A 93 6.38 5.42 3.18
N LEU A 94 5.85 6.61 3.43
CA LEU A 94 6.10 7.83 2.66
C LEU A 94 6.93 8.78 3.52
N GLY A 95 8.17 9.00 3.14
CA GLY A 95 9.04 9.96 3.79
C GLY A 95 9.30 11.18 2.92
N HIS A 96 9.92 12.17 3.50
CA HIS A 96 10.28 13.43 2.86
C HIS A 96 11.69 13.84 3.28
N TYR A 97 12.39 14.54 2.40
CA TYR A 97 13.77 14.99 2.67
C TYR A 97 13.78 16.25 3.54
N ASN A 98 12.75 17.10 3.39
CA ASN A 98 12.59 18.32 4.18
C ASN A 98 11.28 18.29 4.96
N LYS A 99 11.34 18.49 6.28
CA LYS A 99 10.17 18.44 7.19
C LYS A 99 9.13 19.54 6.92
N TYR A 100 9.54 20.63 6.27
CA TYR A 100 8.67 21.76 5.92
C TYR A 100 8.09 21.67 4.50
N LYS A 101 8.57 20.69 3.71
CA LYS A 101 8.13 20.44 2.34
C LYS A 101 7.53 19.05 2.20
N LYS A 102 6.56 18.76 3.05
CA LYS A 102 5.83 17.48 2.97
C LYS A 102 4.93 17.47 1.74
N SER A 103 4.99 16.39 0.97
CA SER A 103 4.04 16.19 -0.12
C SER A 103 2.69 15.74 0.44
N PRO A 104 1.59 16.45 0.16
CA PRO A 104 0.25 15.97 0.47
C PRO A 104 -0.23 14.93 -0.56
N PHE A 105 0.48 14.82 -1.67
CA PHE A 105 0.23 13.84 -2.72
C PHE A 105 0.96 12.53 -2.38
N GLU A 106 0.59 11.43 -2.93
CA GLU A 106 1.20 10.10 -2.71
C GLU A 106 0.95 9.49 -1.31
N THR A 107 0.13 10.11 -0.48
CA THR A 107 -0.25 9.61 0.84
C THR A 107 -1.11 8.34 0.74
N PHE A 108 -1.18 7.57 1.82
CA PHE A 108 -1.98 6.38 1.92
C PHE A 108 -3.36 6.69 2.52
N TYR A 109 -4.38 6.03 2.00
CA TYR A 109 -5.74 6.13 2.47
C TYR A 109 -6.25 4.73 2.83
N MET A 110 -6.42 4.44 4.11
CA MET A 110 -6.66 3.09 4.58
C MET A 110 -8.09 2.87 5.03
N GLY A 111 -8.63 1.72 4.66
CA GLY A 111 -9.97 1.25 4.97
C GLY A 111 -10.77 0.86 3.74
N GLY A 112 -11.81 0.07 3.95
CA GLY A 112 -12.75 -0.31 2.91
C GLY A 112 -12.33 -1.45 2.00
N ASP A 113 -12.88 -1.46 0.82
CA ASP A 113 -12.72 -2.53 -0.18
C ASP A 113 -11.49 -2.37 -1.09
N GLY A 114 -10.81 -1.23 -1.00
CA GLY A 114 -9.66 -0.89 -1.85
C GLY A 114 -10.04 -0.40 -3.25
N MET A 115 -11.32 -0.24 -3.53
CA MET A 115 -11.78 0.36 -4.77
C MET A 115 -11.67 1.88 -4.70
N THR A 116 -11.02 2.47 -5.67
CA THR A 116 -10.82 3.91 -5.76
C THR A 116 -12.09 4.57 -6.28
N GLY A 117 -13.03 4.87 -5.40
CA GLY A 117 -14.25 5.54 -5.83
C GLY A 117 -14.45 6.93 -5.22
N TYR A 118 -13.99 7.14 -4.01
CA TYR A 118 -14.33 8.32 -3.22
C TYR A 118 -13.20 8.76 -2.31
N SER A 119 -12.00 8.97 -2.85
CA SER A 119 -10.98 9.72 -2.11
C SER A 119 -11.27 11.20 -2.29
N THR A 120 -11.76 11.84 -1.25
CA THR A 120 -11.85 13.31 -1.17
C THR A 120 -10.51 13.93 -0.80
N SER A 121 -9.49 13.10 -0.58
CA SER A 121 -8.13 13.51 -0.26
C SER A 121 -7.22 13.34 -1.47
N TYR A 122 -6.10 14.02 -1.46
CA TYR A 122 -5.05 13.89 -2.47
C TYR A 122 -4.25 12.57 -2.38
N ALA A 123 -4.73 11.62 -1.58
CA ALA A 123 -4.11 10.32 -1.45
C ALA A 123 -4.13 9.56 -2.79
N SER A 124 -2.97 9.11 -3.22
CA SER A 124 -2.83 8.40 -4.49
C SER A 124 -3.05 6.90 -4.37
N GLU A 125 -3.06 6.35 -3.16
CA GLU A 125 -3.12 4.91 -2.94
C GLU A 125 -4.08 4.53 -1.82
N THR A 126 -5.12 3.77 -2.19
CA THR A 126 -6.09 3.22 -1.25
C THR A 126 -5.65 1.83 -0.79
N ILE A 127 -5.57 1.65 0.52
CA ILE A 127 -5.22 0.37 1.15
C ILE A 127 -6.49 -0.27 1.70
N ALA A 128 -6.90 -1.38 1.10
CA ALA A 128 -8.09 -2.10 1.54
C ALA A 128 -7.89 -2.72 2.92
N LEU A 129 -8.89 -2.60 3.77
CA LEU A 129 -9.00 -3.36 5.02
C LEU A 129 -10.46 -3.76 5.22
N ARG A 130 -10.75 -5.04 5.13
CA ARG A 130 -12.11 -5.57 5.23
C ARG A 130 -12.70 -5.33 6.62
N GLY A 131 -13.99 -4.99 6.68
CA GLY A 131 -14.70 -4.68 7.92
C GLY A 131 -14.66 -3.21 8.34
N TYR A 132 -14.00 -2.36 7.56
CA TYR A 132 -13.94 -0.91 7.76
C TYR A 132 -14.55 -0.17 6.58
N GLU A 133 -15.11 1.00 6.83
CA GLU A 133 -15.53 1.91 5.77
C GLU A 133 -14.31 2.50 5.03
N ASN A 134 -14.53 2.94 3.79
CA ASN A 134 -13.46 3.53 2.98
C ASN A 134 -12.82 4.71 3.70
N GLY A 135 -11.50 4.61 3.91
CA GLY A 135 -10.69 5.64 4.55
C GLY A 135 -10.94 5.88 6.04
N SER A 136 -11.72 5.05 6.70
CA SER A 136 -12.08 5.25 8.12
C SER A 136 -10.88 5.21 9.06
N LEU A 137 -9.77 4.58 8.66
CA LEU A 137 -8.52 4.52 9.42
C LEU A 137 -7.55 5.67 9.10
N THR A 138 -7.87 6.48 8.10
CA THR A 138 -7.14 7.72 7.82
C THR A 138 -8.06 8.87 8.17
N PRO A 139 -7.88 9.53 9.32
CA PRO A 139 -8.78 10.58 9.78
C PRO A 139 -8.98 11.67 8.73
N TYR A 140 -10.20 12.19 8.63
CA TYR A 140 -10.53 13.26 7.69
C TYR A 140 -9.60 14.48 7.89
N GLY A 141 -9.00 14.96 6.80
CA GLY A 141 -8.01 16.03 6.85
C GLY A 141 -6.61 15.59 7.32
N SER A 142 -6.41 14.30 7.59
CA SER A 142 -5.11 13.72 7.90
C SER A 142 -4.51 13.04 6.68
N GLU A 143 -3.20 12.98 6.66
CA GLU A 143 -2.42 12.36 5.60
C GLU A 143 -1.76 11.09 6.15
N GLY A 144 -1.99 9.95 5.51
CA GLY A 144 -1.35 8.70 5.87
C GLY A 144 0.06 8.60 5.30
N TYR A 145 1.06 8.74 6.15
CA TYR A 145 2.47 8.61 5.74
C TYR A 145 3.04 7.22 5.93
N ALA A 146 2.39 6.40 6.72
CA ALA A 146 2.79 5.01 6.92
C ALA A 146 1.56 4.15 7.13
N TYR A 147 1.63 2.89 6.71
CA TYR A 147 0.62 1.90 7.05
C TYR A 147 1.26 0.54 7.28
N ILE A 148 0.58 -0.27 8.07
CA ILE A 148 0.82 -1.70 8.20
C ILE A 148 -0.51 -2.45 8.03
N ARG A 149 -0.49 -3.55 7.29
CA ARG A 149 -1.62 -4.46 7.15
C ARG A 149 -1.16 -5.89 7.29
N LEU A 150 -1.76 -6.60 8.21
CA LEU A 150 -1.52 -8.02 8.45
C LEU A 150 -2.82 -8.78 8.26
N GLY A 151 -2.74 -10.00 7.75
CA GLY A 151 -3.91 -10.83 7.58
C GLY A 151 -3.58 -12.30 7.49
N ALA A 152 -4.54 -13.11 7.88
CA ALA A 152 -4.52 -14.55 7.68
C ALA A 152 -5.87 -15.01 7.12
N GLU A 153 -5.85 -15.94 6.18
CA GLU A 153 -7.04 -16.55 5.59
C GLU A 153 -6.90 -18.06 5.63
N LEU A 154 -7.94 -18.73 6.11
CA LEU A 154 -8.12 -20.16 5.93
C LEU A 154 -9.01 -20.37 4.72
N ARG A 155 -8.51 -21.04 3.70
CA ARG A 155 -9.21 -21.33 2.45
C ARG A 155 -9.48 -22.83 2.33
N TYR A 156 -10.72 -23.20 2.04
CA TYR A 156 -11.12 -24.58 1.84
C TYR A 156 -11.73 -24.77 0.45
N PRO A 157 -11.14 -25.59 -0.42
CA PRO A 157 -11.64 -25.80 -1.78
C PRO A 157 -12.89 -26.68 -1.74
N LEU A 158 -13.98 -26.18 -2.29
CA LEU A 158 -15.23 -26.93 -2.48
C LEU A 158 -15.23 -27.63 -3.84
N MET A 159 -14.86 -26.91 -4.89
CA MET A 159 -14.76 -27.40 -6.27
C MET A 159 -13.57 -26.71 -6.95
N LEU A 160 -12.70 -27.48 -7.53
CA LEU A 160 -11.55 -26.99 -8.32
C LEU A 160 -11.54 -27.74 -9.64
N GLU A 161 -12.27 -27.23 -10.63
CA GLU A 161 -12.34 -27.73 -12.00
C GLU A 161 -11.69 -26.74 -12.96
N ASN A 162 -11.36 -27.19 -14.17
CA ASN A 162 -10.64 -26.37 -15.14
C ASN A 162 -11.38 -25.05 -15.51
N SER A 163 -12.71 -25.05 -15.46
CA SER A 163 -13.54 -23.88 -15.80
C SER A 163 -14.13 -23.17 -14.59
N THR A 164 -14.12 -23.80 -13.40
CA THR A 164 -14.82 -23.27 -12.23
C THR A 164 -14.03 -23.59 -10.97
N SER A 165 -13.76 -22.55 -10.18
CA SER A 165 -13.11 -22.69 -8.87
C SER A 165 -14.00 -22.09 -7.80
N ILE A 166 -14.47 -22.93 -6.88
CA ILE A 166 -15.31 -22.52 -5.74
C ILE A 166 -14.59 -22.93 -4.46
N TYR A 167 -14.38 -21.97 -3.57
CA TYR A 167 -13.79 -22.23 -2.26
C TYR A 167 -14.45 -21.36 -1.18
N ALA A 168 -14.54 -21.88 0.02
CA ALA A 168 -14.92 -21.13 1.19
C ALA A 168 -13.68 -20.51 1.83
N LEU A 169 -13.81 -19.34 2.42
CA LEU A 169 -12.72 -18.70 3.15
C LEU A 169 -13.22 -18.05 4.44
N GLY A 170 -12.40 -18.19 5.49
CA GLY A 170 -12.48 -17.39 6.70
C GLY A 170 -11.23 -16.56 6.84
N PHE A 171 -11.35 -15.32 7.35
CA PHE A 171 -10.20 -14.43 7.45
C PHE A 171 -10.18 -13.61 8.73
N ILE A 172 -8.97 -13.19 9.10
CA ILE A 172 -8.70 -12.19 10.13
C ILE A 172 -7.76 -11.18 9.49
N GLU A 173 -8.07 -9.90 9.60
CA GLU A 173 -7.22 -8.80 9.15
C GLU A 173 -7.11 -7.73 10.22
N GLY A 174 -5.94 -7.12 10.30
CA GLY A 174 -5.68 -5.98 11.16
C GLY A 174 -4.70 -5.04 10.48
N GLY A 175 -4.81 -3.76 10.80
CA GLY A 175 -3.93 -2.74 10.22
C GLY A 175 -4.16 -1.37 10.86
N ASN A 176 -3.18 -0.49 10.58
CA ASN A 176 -3.21 0.92 10.98
C ASN A 176 -2.41 1.74 9.97
#